data_68724bc32ff8ceac860094c026c0d42e
#
_entry.id   68724bc32ff8ceac860094c026c0d42e
#
_cell.length_a   1.000
_cell.length_b   1.000
_cell.length_c   1.000
_cell.angle_alpha   90.00
_cell.angle_beta   90.00
_cell.angle_gamma   90.00
#
_symmetry.space_group_name_H-M   'P 1'
#
loop_
_entity.id
_entity.type
_entity.pdbx_description
1 polymer ?
#
loop_
_entity_poly.entity_id
_entity_poly.type
_entity_poly.pdbx_seq_one_letter_code
_entity_poly.pdbx_strand_id
1 'polypeptide(L)'
;LKVLKEQTGGTPQRILEAACGGGRISVPLAQAGHDVTGFDVDEYMLMRCYARISGIPNIRCYCADAVTADWGRDYDVVLMAGNVLINIESETDYAEAQATFIKKAACALRPGGHLLMDFDLHGNPEAVFNRLKQSSYFQGTDEFGTTGKTIGYGSVFDPVTRICEATGHWELTTNNGETFIYPSGGGHKHIPTQRQIWGWLEDAGLSIERTYKGYTDEPVPDPVEGYCKTTVWAQKN
;
A
#
# COMPACT_ATOMS: atom_id res chain seq x y z
N LEU A 1 -9.96 10.05 0.68
CA LEU A 1 -10.92 10.94 1.36
C LEU A 1 -12.24 11.08 0.61
N LYS A 2 -12.24 11.34 -0.74
CA LYS A 2 -13.47 11.48 -1.51
C LYS A 2 -14.36 10.22 -1.40
N VAL A 3 -13.82 9.06 -1.75
CA VAL A 3 -14.53 7.77 -1.66
C VAL A 3 -15.08 7.53 -0.25
N LEU A 4 -14.23 7.69 0.78
CA LEU A 4 -14.65 7.49 2.16
C LEU A 4 -15.83 8.42 2.53
N LYS A 5 -15.72 9.71 2.22
CA LYS A 5 -16.78 10.69 2.49
C LYS A 5 -18.09 10.36 1.77
N GLU A 6 -18.02 9.93 0.51
CA GLU A 6 -19.19 9.54 -0.28
C GLU A 6 -19.85 8.28 0.31
N GLN A 7 -19.06 7.27 0.69
CA GLN A 7 -19.58 6.01 1.21
C GLN A 7 -20.08 6.11 2.66
N THR A 8 -19.51 6.99 3.49
CA THR A 8 -19.91 7.14 4.90
C THR A 8 -20.81 8.34 5.18
N GLY A 9 -21.16 9.13 4.16
CA GLY A 9 -21.91 10.37 4.34
C GLY A 9 -21.18 11.43 5.16
N GLY A 10 -19.85 11.30 5.32
CA GLY A 10 -19.02 12.20 6.12
C GLY A 10 -19.11 11.97 7.64
N THR A 11 -19.79 10.92 8.09
CA THR A 11 -19.87 10.55 9.52
C THR A 11 -18.48 10.12 10.03
N PRO A 12 -18.04 10.56 11.24
CA PRO A 12 -16.81 10.10 11.85
C PRO A 12 -16.76 8.56 11.95
N GLN A 13 -15.61 7.99 11.60
CA GLN A 13 -15.37 6.56 11.57
C GLN A 13 -14.19 6.22 12.45
N ARG A 14 -14.15 5.01 12.98
CA ARG A 14 -12.97 4.39 13.59
C ARG A 14 -12.20 3.67 12.50
N ILE A 15 -11.03 4.20 12.15
CA ILE A 15 -10.25 3.78 10.97
C ILE A 15 -8.94 3.14 11.39
N LEU A 16 -8.58 2.02 10.76
CA LEU A 16 -7.26 1.44 10.81
C LEU A 16 -6.57 1.64 9.46
N GLU A 17 -5.39 2.24 9.43
CA GLU A 17 -4.52 2.28 8.24
C GLU A 17 -3.34 1.32 8.42
N ALA A 18 -3.32 0.25 7.65
CA ALA A 18 -2.22 -0.69 7.60
C ALA A 18 -1.12 -0.16 6.66
N ALA A 19 0.14 -0.20 7.10
CA ALA A 19 1.29 0.41 6.42
C ALA A 19 1.10 1.93 6.22
N CYS A 20 0.85 2.65 7.32
CA CYS A 20 0.53 4.08 7.30
C CYS A 20 1.72 4.98 6.93
N GLY A 21 2.95 4.45 6.91
CA GLY A 21 4.16 5.18 6.60
C GLY A 21 4.32 6.46 7.41
N GLY A 22 4.62 7.56 6.73
CA GLY A 22 4.74 8.89 7.34
C GLY A 22 3.41 9.60 7.63
N GLY A 23 2.26 8.91 7.67
CA GLY A 23 0.96 9.47 8.02
C GLY A 23 0.32 10.34 6.92
N ARG A 24 0.69 10.14 5.67
CA ARG A 24 0.19 10.94 4.53
C ARG A 24 -1.33 10.88 4.38
N ILE A 25 -1.95 9.75 4.73
CA ILE A 25 -3.39 9.56 4.68
C ILE A 25 -3.99 9.67 6.08
N SER A 26 -3.39 9.03 7.09
CA SER A 26 -3.85 9.07 8.47
C SER A 26 -4.08 10.48 9.02
N VAL A 27 -3.14 11.41 8.78
CA VAL A 27 -3.24 12.77 9.30
C VAL A 27 -4.45 13.53 8.75
N PRO A 28 -4.67 13.62 7.42
CA PRO A 28 -5.88 14.24 6.88
C PRO A 28 -7.19 13.57 7.32
N LEU A 29 -7.19 12.26 7.57
CA LEU A 29 -8.37 11.55 8.09
C LEU A 29 -8.69 11.99 9.54
N ALA A 30 -7.67 12.05 10.39
CA ALA A 30 -7.84 12.53 11.77
C ALA A 30 -8.29 14.00 11.80
N GLN A 31 -7.73 14.85 10.95
CA GLN A 31 -8.16 16.24 10.80
C GLN A 31 -9.59 16.38 10.29
N ALA A 32 -10.10 15.40 9.54
CA ALA A 32 -11.50 15.33 9.13
C ALA A 32 -12.43 14.81 10.24
N GLY A 33 -11.91 14.46 11.44
CA GLY A 33 -12.69 14.08 12.61
C GLY A 33 -12.84 12.57 12.80
N HIS A 34 -12.14 11.73 12.02
CA HIS A 34 -12.12 10.28 12.23
C HIS A 34 -11.20 9.89 13.39
N ASP A 35 -11.49 8.79 14.10
CA ASP A 35 -10.57 8.16 15.06
C ASP A 35 -9.65 7.22 14.31
N VAL A 36 -8.36 7.56 14.22
CA VAL A 36 -7.41 6.88 13.34
C VAL A 36 -6.38 6.11 14.14
N THR A 37 -6.20 4.85 13.80
CA THR A 37 -5.06 4.05 14.22
C THR A 37 -4.24 3.70 12.98
N GLY A 38 -2.93 3.93 13.02
CA GLY A 38 -2.02 3.52 11.95
C GLY A 38 -0.92 2.63 12.49
N PHE A 39 -0.39 1.74 11.67
CA PHE A 39 0.85 1.04 11.97
C PHE A 39 1.69 0.87 10.71
N ASP A 40 2.99 0.77 10.91
CA ASP A 40 3.96 0.51 9.85
C ASP A 40 5.14 -0.26 10.41
N VAL A 41 5.86 -1.00 9.58
CA VAL A 41 7.08 -1.69 9.98
C VAL A 41 8.31 -0.79 9.93
N ASP A 42 8.26 0.28 9.12
CA ASP A 42 9.35 1.22 8.91
C ASP A 42 9.38 2.31 10.00
N GLU A 43 10.29 2.16 10.97
CA GLU A 43 10.46 3.11 12.07
C GLU A 43 10.85 4.51 11.58
N TYR A 44 11.63 4.64 10.49
CA TYR A 44 12.01 5.96 9.95
C TYR A 44 10.80 6.69 9.34
N MET A 45 9.90 5.94 8.69
CA MET A 45 8.64 6.52 8.24
C MET A 45 7.75 6.91 9.42
N LEU A 46 7.69 6.09 10.46
CA LEU A 46 6.94 6.40 11.68
C LEU A 46 7.47 7.62 12.44
N MET A 47 8.78 7.87 12.46
CA MET A 47 9.32 9.12 13.02
C MET A 47 8.72 10.36 12.34
N ARG A 48 8.55 10.33 11.01
CA ARG A 48 7.85 11.40 10.27
C ARG A 48 6.36 11.46 10.62
N CYS A 49 5.72 10.30 10.80
CA CYS A 49 4.34 10.22 11.25
C CYS A 49 4.18 10.87 12.64
N TYR A 50 5.02 10.51 13.61
CA TYR A 50 4.98 11.07 14.96
C TYR A 50 5.13 12.59 14.98
N ALA A 51 6.02 13.14 14.16
CA ALA A 51 6.16 14.59 14.04
C ALA A 51 4.87 15.26 13.52
N ARG A 52 4.19 14.62 12.56
CA ARG A 52 2.96 15.16 11.95
C ARG A 52 1.72 15.04 12.82
N ILE A 53 1.61 13.99 13.64
CA ILE A 53 0.45 13.75 14.51
C ILE A 53 0.52 14.48 15.85
N SER A 54 1.65 15.13 16.13
CA SER A 54 1.83 15.89 17.37
C SER A 54 0.72 16.93 17.55
N GLY A 55 0.00 16.86 18.66
CA GLY A 55 -1.12 17.75 18.97
C GLY A 55 -2.46 17.35 18.32
N ILE A 56 -2.56 16.24 17.61
CA ILE A 56 -3.81 15.72 17.05
C ILE A 56 -4.31 14.58 17.98
N PRO A 57 -5.42 14.76 18.73
CA PRO A 57 -5.78 13.83 19.80
C PRO A 57 -6.43 12.51 19.33
N ASN A 58 -6.98 12.49 18.13
CA ASN A 58 -7.76 11.39 17.55
C ASN A 58 -6.96 10.54 16.56
N ILE A 59 -5.64 10.51 16.71
CA ILE A 59 -4.75 9.65 15.91
C ILE A 59 -3.66 9.05 16.77
N ARG A 60 -3.34 7.78 16.50
CA ARG A 60 -2.19 7.08 17.08
C ARG A 60 -1.54 6.23 16.00
N CYS A 61 -0.20 6.16 16.03
CA CYS A 61 0.58 5.28 15.17
C CYS A 61 1.56 4.47 16.01
N TYR A 62 1.90 3.25 15.54
CA TYR A 62 2.87 2.39 16.23
C TYR A 62 3.62 1.50 15.24
N CYS A 63 4.79 0.99 15.66
CA CYS A 63 5.56 0.05 14.85
C CYS A 63 4.98 -1.35 14.98
N ALA A 64 4.67 -1.97 13.85
CA ALA A 64 4.21 -3.36 13.78
C ALA A 64 4.38 -3.94 12.39
N ASP A 65 4.70 -5.22 12.33
CA ASP A 65 4.69 -6.00 11.11
C ASP A 65 3.27 -6.44 10.76
N ALA A 66 2.84 -6.11 9.56
CA ALA A 66 1.47 -6.35 9.12
C ALA A 66 1.11 -7.84 9.02
N VAL A 67 2.08 -8.71 8.73
CA VAL A 67 1.85 -10.15 8.58
C VAL A 67 1.71 -10.82 9.96
N THR A 68 2.53 -10.42 10.94
CA THR A 68 2.61 -11.11 12.24
C THR A 68 1.78 -10.44 13.34
N ALA A 69 1.64 -9.11 13.35
CA ALA A 69 0.98 -8.37 14.42
C ALA A 69 -0.54 -8.62 14.51
N ASP A 70 -1.10 -8.41 15.70
CA ASP A 70 -2.54 -8.28 15.88
C ASP A 70 -2.98 -6.86 15.46
N TRP A 71 -3.95 -6.76 14.57
CA TRP A 71 -4.46 -5.48 14.07
C TRP A 71 -5.56 -4.87 14.97
N GLY A 72 -5.99 -5.58 16.01
CA GLY A 72 -7.14 -5.21 16.82
C GLY A 72 -8.46 -5.53 16.11
N ARG A 73 -9.57 -4.91 16.60
CA ARG A 73 -10.93 -5.26 16.16
C ARG A 73 -11.85 -4.03 16.17
N ASP A 74 -13.05 -4.23 15.62
CA ASP A 74 -14.18 -3.31 15.66
C ASP A 74 -13.94 -1.97 14.93
N TYR A 75 -13.12 -1.98 13.89
CA TYR A 75 -12.96 -0.83 13.00
C TYR A 75 -14.15 -0.72 12.04
N ASP A 76 -14.59 0.51 11.80
CA ASP A 76 -15.60 0.80 10.77
C ASP A 76 -15.00 0.66 9.39
N VAL A 77 -13.74 1.10 9.23
CA VAL A 77 -13.00 1.05 7.98
C VAL A 77 -11.57 0.61 8.23
N VAL A 78 -11.08 -0.31 7.40
CA VAL A 78 -9.65 -0.62 7.26
C VAL A 78 -9.17 -0.06 5.94
N LEU A 79 -8.03 0.66 5.98
CA LEU A 79 -7.35 1.18 4.80
C LEU A 79 -6.10 0.39 4.50
N MET A 80 -5.94 0.00 3.24
CA MET A 80 -4.74 -0.58 2.66
C MET A 80 -4.38 0.23 1.42
N ALA A 81 -3.66 1.33 1.61
CA ALA A 81 -3.43 2.32 0.55
C ALA A 81 -1.96 2.45 0.17
N GLY A 82 -1.71 2.93 -1.06
CA GLY A 82 -0.35 3.11 -1.58
C GLY A 82 0.23 1.84 -2.19
N ASN A 83 -0.63 0.99 -2.75
CA ASN A 83 -0.21 -0.27 -3.39
C ASN A 83 0.53 -1.21 -2.43
N VAL A 84 0.16 -1.18 -1.14
CA VAL A 84 0.86 -1.92 -0.09
C VAL A 84 0.86 -3.43 -0.35
N LEU A 85 -0.20 -3.95 -1.00
CA LEU A 85 -0.36 -5.38 -1.24
C LEU A 85 0.83 -6.00 -1.98
N ILE A 86 1.39 -5.33 -3.00
CA ILE A 86 2.54 -5.83 -3.75
C ILE A 86 3.89 -5.50 -3.09
N ASN A 87 3.89 -4.71 -2.01
CA ASN A 87 5.09 -4.32 -1.28
C ASN A 87 5.28 -5.13 0.02
N ILE A 88 4.50 -6.17 0.23
CA ILE A 88 4.64 -7.06 1.38
C ILE A 88 5.91 -7.88 1.18
N GLU A 89 6.86 -7.74 2.12
CA GLU A 89 8.00 -8.65 2.25
C GLU A 89 7.65 -9.72 3.28
N SER A 90 7.98 -10.97 2.99
CA SER A 90 7.68 -12.10 3.88
C SER A 90 8.72 -13.20 3.72
N GLU A 91 9.01 -13.88 4.83
CA GLU A 91 9.79 -15.13 4.84
C GLU A 91 8.97 -16.33 4.33
N THR A 92 7.64 -16.20 4.28
CA THR A 92 6.73 -17.19 3.71
C THR A 92 6.47 -16.92 2.23
N ASP A 93 5.65 -17.75 1.59
CA ASP A 93 5.18 -17.49 0.22
C ASP A 93 4.48 -16.13 0.12
N TYR A 94 4.88 -15.32 -0.86
CA TYR A 94 4.36 -13.96 -1.02
C TYR A 94 2.86 -13.90 -1.25
N ALA A 95 2.31 -14.85 -2.02
CA ALA A 95 0.87 -14.89 -2.29
C ALA A 95 0.09 -15.26 -1.02
N GLU A 96 0.63 -16.15 -0.18
CA GLU A 96 0.08 -16.49 1.12
C GLU A 96 0.12 -15.30 2.08
N ALA A 97 1.23 -14.56 2.10
CA ALA A 97 1.37 -13.34 2.89
C ALA A 97 0.34 -12.27 2.47
N GLN A 98 0.14 -12.08 1.17
CA GLN A 98 -0.87 -11.14 0.63
C GLN A 98 -2.30 -11.56 1.00
N ALA A 99 -2.63 -12.85 0.87
CA ALA A 99 -3.93 -13.38 1.31
C ALA A 99 -4.14 -13.20 2.81
N THR A 100 -3.10 -13.46 3.62
CA THR A 100 -3.11 -13.25 5.07
C THR A 100 -3.35 -11.79 5.42
N PHE A 101 -2.76 -10.86 4.69
CA PHE A 101 -2.94 -9.44 4.89
C PHE A 101 -4.40 -9.02 4.68
N ILE A 102 -5.04 -9.47 3.60
CA ILE A 102 -6.47 -9.23 3.34
C ILE A 102 -7.34 -9.87 4.44
N LYS A 103 -7.04 -11.10 4.85
CA LYS A 103 -7.76 -11.80 5.92
C LYS A 103 -7.66 -11.06 7.26
N LYS A 104 -6.49 -10.52 7.60
CA LYS A 104 -6.31 -9.71 8.81
C LYS A 104 -7.11 -8.42 8.75
N ALA A 105 -7.15 -7.75 7.58
CA ALA A 105 -7.99 -6.58 7.39
C ALA A 105 -9.48 -6.90 7.64
N ALA A 106 -9.98 -8.01 7.08
CA ALA A 106 -11.35 -8.47 7.34
C ALA A 106 -11.60 -8.79 8.82
N CYS A 107 -10.63 -9.45 9.50
CA CYS A 107 -10.74 -9.74 10.94
C CYS A 107 -10.79 -8.48 11.80
N ALA A 108 -10.09 -7.43 11.42
CA ALA A 108 -10.07 -6.15 12.14
C ALA A 108 -11.37 -5.35 11.99
N LEU A 109 -12.13 -5.57 10.93
CA LEU A 109 -13.41 -4.91 10.70
C LEU A 109 -14.51 -5.45 11.64
N ARG A 110 -15.40 -4.55 12.09
CA ARG A 110 -16.68 -4.96 12.67
C ARG A 110 -17.59 -5.59 11.60
N PRO A 111 -18.63 -6.35 11.96
CA PRO A 111 -19.67 -6.76 11.01
C PRO A 111 -20.26 -5.53 10.28
N GLY A 112 -20.38 -5.62 8.96
CA GLY A 112 -20.82 -4.50 8.11
C GLY A 112 -19.81 -3.36 7.97
N GLY A 113 -18.57 -3.50 8.49
CA GLY A 113 -17.47 -2.57 8.25
C GLY A 113 -16.86 -2.75 6.85
N HIS A 114 -16.00 -1.82 6.43
CA HIS A 114 -15.53 -1.80 5.04
C HIS A 114 -14.01 -1.77 4.92
N LEU A 115 -13.51 -2.51 3.95
CA LEU A 115 -12.13 -2.41 3.46
C LEU A 115 -12.09 -1.42 2.29
N LEU A 116 -11.23 -0.41 2.38
CA LEU A 116 -10.81 0.42 1.26
C LEU A 116 -9.37 0.07 0.90
N MET A 117 -9.14 -0.51 -0.24
CA MET A 117 -7.83 -0.96 -0.69
C MET A 117 -7.50 -0.44 -2.07
N ASP A 118 -6.30 0.13 -2.26
CA ASP A 118 -5.78 0.44 -3.60
C ASP A 118 -4.61 -0.48 -3.96
N PHE A 119 -4.51 -0.80 -5.23
CA PHE A 119 -3.43 -1.62 -5.79
C PHE A 119 -3.37 -1.49 -7.31
N ASP A 120 -2.24 -1.90 -7.86
CA ASP A 120 -2.00 -1.88 -9.30
C ASP A 120 -2.26 -3.27 -9.90
N LEU A 121 -3.12 -3.33 -10.92
CA LEU A 121 -3.33 -4.52 -11.73
C LEU A 121 -2.54 -4.44 -13.03
N HIS A 122 -1.94 -5.56 -13.40
CA HIS A 122 -1.16 -5.71 -14.62
C HIS A 122 -1.67 -6.93 -15.41
N GLY A 123 -2.41 -6.67 -16.50
CA GLY A 123 -2.91 -7.74 -17.38
C GLY A 123 -1.78 -8.45 -18.14
N ASN A 124 -0.71 -7.71 -18.44
CA ASN A 124 0.50 -8.27 -19.06
C ASN A 124 1.75 -7.85 -18.27
N PRO A 125 2.03 -8.50 -17.10
CA PRO A 125 3.16 -8.15 -16.27
C PRO A 125 4.52 -8.38 -16.94
N GLU A 126 4.66 -9.36 -17.82
CA GLU A 126 5.90 -9.60 -18.55
C GLU A 126 6.32 -8.38 -19.38
N ALA A 127 5.39 -7.74 -20.08
CA ALA A 127 5.67 -6.55 -20.86
C ALA A 127 6.06 -5.34 -19.99
N VAL A 128 5.62 -5.33 -18.73
CA VAL A 128 5.89 -4.23 -17.79
C VAL A 128 7.18 -4.44 -17.02
N PHE A 129 7.42 -5.65 -16.53
CA PHE A 129 8.48 -5.94 -15.58
C PHE A 129 9.74 -6.58 -16.19
N ASN A 130 9.68 -7.10 -17.41
CA ASN A 130 10.90 -7.56 -18.11
C ASN A 130 11.63 -6.36 -18.76
N ARG A 131 12.40 -5.65 -17.95
CA ARG A 131 13.14 -4.46 -18.36
C ARG A 131 14.63 -4.69 -18.17
N LEU A 132 15.38 -4.63 -19.27
CA LEU A 132 16.84 -4.82 -19.29
C LEU A 132 17.61 -3.49 -19.39
N LYS A 133 16.93 -2.35 -19.23
CA LYS A 133 17.56 -1.02 -19.35
C LYS A 133 17.61 -0.32 -18.01
N GLN A 134 18.78 0.26 -17.74
CA GLN A 134 18.93 1.19 -16.63
C GLN A 134 17.96 2.37 -16.80
N SER A 135 17.27 2.71 -15.72
CA SER A 135 16.35 3.84 -15.69
C SER A 135 16.39 4.53 -14.32
N SER A 136 16.17 5.84 -14.32
CA SER A 136 15.93 6.58 -13.09
C SER A 136 14.43 6.63 -12.82
N TYR A 137 13.99 6.17 -11.65
CA TYR A 137 12.58 6.12 -11.29
C TYR A 137 12.14 7.29 -10.42
N PHE A 138 13.07 7.85 -9.67
CA PHE A 138 12.78 8.93 -8.74
C PHE A 138 14.00 9.83 -8.64
N GLN A 139 13.75 11.12 -8.56
CA GLN A 139 14.75 12.13 -8.20
C GLN A 139 14.06 13.23 -7.43
N GLY A 140 14.64 13.65 -6.32
CA GLY A 140 14.12 14.75 -5.51
C GLY A 140 15.19 15.31 -4.60
N THR A 141 15.00 16.55 -4.18
CA THR A 141 15.88 17.24 -3.24
C THR A 141 15.08 17.54 -1.98
N ASP A 142 15.62 17.23 -0.81
CA ASP A 142 15.01 17.51 0.48
C ASP A 142 15.26 18.99 0.91
N GLU A 143 14.68 19.36 2.04
CA GLU A 143 14.81 20.70 2.65
C GLU A 143 16.23 21.02 3.13
N PHE A 144 17.10 20.03 3.23
CA PHE A 144 18.52 20.19 3.62
C PHE A 144 19.46 20.29 2.42
N GLY A 145 18.92 20.22 1.20
CA GLY A 145 19.67 20.26 -0.05
C GLY A 145 20.29 18.92 -0.45
N THR A 146 19.88 17.81 0.18
CA THR A 146 20.30 16.47 -0.22
C THR A 146 19.44 15.99 -1.40
N THR A 147 20.08 15.64 -2.51
CA THR A 147 19.40 15.07 -3.67
C THR A 147 19.44 13.56 -3.64
N GLY A 148 18.26 12.93 -3.64
CA GLY A 148 18.09 11.49 -3.76
C GLY A 148 17.69 11.09 -5.18
N LYS A 149 18.25 9.99 -5.67
CA LYS A 149 17.93 9.42 -6.98
C LYS A 149 17.92 7.90 -6.90
N THR A 150 16.90 7.28 -7.49
CA THR A 150 16.82 5.81 -7.62
C THR A 150 17.20 5.39 -9.02
N ILE A 151 18.17 4.51 -9.13
CA ILE A 151 18.62 3.92 -10.39
C ILE A 151 18.26 2.43 -10.38
N GLY A 152 17.38 2.03 -11.30
CA GLY A 152 17.12 0.62 -11.57
C GLY A 152 17.99 0.09 -12.68
N TYR A 153 18.56 -1.09 -12.52
CA TYR A 153 19.37 -1.76 -13.55
C TYR A 153 18.52 -2.62 -14.47
N GLY A 154 17.35 -3.03 -14.02
CA GLY A 154 16.42 -3.85 -14.72
C GLY A 154 15.55 -4.66 -13.77
N SER A 155 14.63 -5.40 -14.36
CA SER A 155 13.78 -6.34 -13.64
C SER A 155 13.46 -7.54 -14.52
N VAL A 156 13.20 -8.68 -13.87
CA VAL A 156 12.80 -9.93 -14.51
C VAL A 156 11.53 -10.42 -13.81
N PHE A 157 10.56 -10.82 -14.61
CA PHE A 157 9.31 -11.39 -14.12
C PHE A 157 9.22 -12.87 -14.50
N ASP A 158 8.99 -13.72 -13.52
CA ASP A 158 8.69 -15.14 -13.74
C ASP A 158 7.17 -15.34 -13.85
N PRO A 159 6.65 -15.78 -15.00
CA PRO A 159 5.21 -15.98 -15.20
C PRO A 159 4.63 -17.16 -14.40
N VAL A 160 5.45 -18.10 -13.94
CA VAL A 160 5.01 -19.27 -13.18
C VAL A 160 4.79 -18.89 -11.71
N THR A 161 5.81 -18.31 -11.08
CA THR A 161 5.75 -17.89 -9.68
C THR A 161 5.10 -16.52 -9.52
N ARG A 162 5.00 -15.75 -10.60
CA ARG A 162 4.56 -14.34 -10.64
C ARG A 162 5.42 -13.40 -9.78
N ILE A 163 6.66 -13.80 -9.54
CA ILE A 163 7.64 -12.97 -8.85
C ILE A 163 8.34 -12.05 -9.84
N CYS A 164 8.39 -10.78 -9.52
CA CYS A 164 9.25 -9.80 -10.18
C CYS A 164 10.48 -9.56 -9.30
N GLU A 165 11.65 -9.78 -9.86
CA GLU A 165 12.93 -9.44 -9.24
C GLU A 165 13.47 -8.17 -9.87
N ALA A 166 13.80 -7.16 -9.06
CA ALA A 166 14.36 -5.91 -9.53
C ALA A 166 15.68 -5.61 -8.80
N THR A 167 16.64 -5.04 -9.53
CA THR A 167 17.93 -4.63 -8.97
C THR A 167 18.18 -3.15 -9.23
N GLY A 168 18.94 -2.51 -8.35
CA GLY A 168 19.26 -1.09 -8.51
C GLY A 168 20.10 -0.55 -7.35
N HIS A 169 20.17 0.76 -7.25
CA HIS A 169 20.80 1.46 -6.13
C HIS A 169 20.15 2.83 -5.89
N TRP A 170 20.40 3.37 -4.72
CA TRP A 170 20.11 4.75 -4.36
C TRP A 170 21.38 5.59 -4.45
N GLU A 171 21.32 6.73 -5.11
CA GLU A 171 22.35 7.77 -5.10
C GLU A 171 21.84 8.91 -4.21
N LEU A 172 22.61 9.26 -3.17
CA LEU A 172 22.34 10.41 -2.32
C LEU A 172 23.49 11.40 -2.47
N THR A 173 23.20 12.60 -2.98
CA THR A 173 24.17 13.68 -3.10
C THR A 173 23.82 14.77 -2.09
N THR A 174 24.71 15.01 -1.14
CA THR A 174 24.55 16.02 -0.10
C THR A 174 24.78 17.43 -0.67
N ASN A 175 24.39 18.44 0.09
CA ASN A 175 24.56 19.86 -0.29
C ASN A 175 26.01 20.29 -0.48
N ASN A 176 26.99 19.56 0.11
CA ASN A 176 28.43 19.80 -0.10
C ASN A 176 28.98 19.04 -1.31
N GLY A 177 28.16 18.31 -2.05
CA GLY A 177 28.52 17.59 -3.27
C GLY A 177 29.05 16.17 -3.07
N GLU A 178 29.09 15.64 -1.84
CA GLU A 178 29.45 14.24 -1.61
C GLU A 178 28.32 13.32 -2.06
N THR A 179 28.67 12.26 -2.78
CA THR A 179 27.70 11.26 -3.27
C THR A 179 27.93 9.91 -2.58
N PHE A 180 26.86 9.36 -2.03
CA PHE A 180 26.82 8.04 -1.42
C PHE A 180 25.94 7.13 -2.28
N ILE A 181 26.38 5.88 -2.48
CA ILE A 181 25.66 4.86 -3.22
C ILE A 181 25.27 3.74 -2.27
N TYR A 182 23.99 3.47 -2.20
CA TYR A 182 23.42 2.40 -1.40
C TYR A 182 22.74 1.39 -2.33
N PRO A 183 23.10 0.10 -2.28
CA PRO A 183 22.35 -0.89 -3.03
C PRO A 183 20.88 -0.83 -2.60
N SER A 184 19.97 -0.68 -3.55
CA SER A 184 18.58 -1.03 -3.29
C SER A 184 18.58 -2.55 -3.17
N GLY A 185 18.27 -3.08 -2.01
CA GLY A 185 18.12 -4.52 -1.84
C GLY A 185 17.26 -5.06 -2.98
N GLY A 186 17.64 -6.17 -3.60
CA GLY A 186 16.87 -6.77 -4.69
C GLY A 186 15.43 -6.94 -4.24
N GLY A 187 14.51 -6.14 -4.82
CA GLY A 187 13.12 -6.23 -4.46
C GLY A 187 12.48 -7.43 -5.12
N HIS A 188 12.00 -8.38 -4.33
CA HIS A 188 11.12 -9.44 -4.81
C HIS A 188 9.68 -8.99 -4.58
N LYS A 189 8.87 -9.00 -5.63
CA LYS A 189 7.46 -8.62 -5.55
C LYS A 189 6.60 -9.66 -6.26
N HIS A 190 5.69 -10.28 -5.54
CA HIS A 190 4.66 -11.07 -6.17
C HIS A 190 3.60 -10.14 -6.79
N ILE A 191 3.33 -10.33 -8.08
CA ILE A 191 2.36 -9.55 -8.84
C ILE A 191 1.08 -10.38 -8.99
N PRO A 192 0.09 -10.21 -8.12
CA PRO A 192 -1.12 -11.03 -8.15
C PRO A 192 -1.97 -10.73 -9.38
N THR A 193 -2.73 -11.71 -9.82
CA THR A 193 -3.79 -11.51 -10.81
C THR A 193 -5.02 -10.88 -10.15
N GLN A 194 -5.86 -10.22 -10.96
CA GLN A 194 -7.18 -9.76 -10.52
C GLN A 194 -7.99 -10.88 -9.88
N ARG A 195 -8.01 -12.07 -10.50
CA ARG A 195 -8.72 -13.24 -9.99
C ARG A 195 -8.22 -13.69 -8.61
N GLN A 196 -6.91 -13.66 -8.37
CA GLN A 196 -6.36 -13.98 -7.04
C GLN A 196 -6.86 -13.01 -5.99
N ILE A 197 -6.78 -11.69 -6.26
CA ILE A 197 -7.21 -10.67 -5.30
C ILE A 197 -8.72 -10.79 -5.01
N TRP A 198 -9.55 -10.97 -6.05
CA TRP A 198 -10.99 -11.17 -5.87
C TRP A 198 -11.29 -12.42 -5.03
N GLY A 199 -10.59 -13.54 -5.30
CA GLY A 199 -10.72 -14.76 -4.51
C GLY A 199 -10.32 -14.55 -3.03
N TRP A 200 -9.20 -13.85 -2.76
CA TRP A 200 -8.78 -13.57 -1.39
C TRP A 200 -9.76 -12.67 -0.61
N LEU A 201 -10.40 -11.72 -1.29
CA LEU A 201 -11.46 -10.91 -0.69
C LEU A 201 -12.68 -11.76 -0.33
N GLU A 202 -13.14 -12.61 -1.26
CA GLU A 202 -14.25 -13.53 -1.05
C GLU A 202 -13.96 -14.53 0.08
N ASP A 203 -12.78 -15.17 0.07
CA ASP A 203 -12.33 -16.12 1.10
C ASP A 203 -12.22 -15.48 2.50
N ALA A 204 -11.95 -14.17 2.54
CA ALA A 204 -11.93 -13.39 3.77
C ALA A 204 -13.33 -12.94 4.25
N GLY A 205 -14.40 -13.28 3.50
CA GLY A 205 -15.77 -12.85 3.81
C GLY A 205 -16.05 -11.40 3.49
N LEU A 206 -15.35 -10.85 2.49
CA LEU A 206 -15.54 -9.48 2.01
C LEU A 206 -16.28 -9.47 0.68
N SER A 207 -17.39 -8.76 0.61
CA SER A 207 -18.19 -8.56 -0.62
C SER A 207 -17.79 -7.25 -1.27
N ILE A 208 -17.33 -7.29 -2.53
CA ILE A 208 -16.98 -6.09 -3.28
C ILE A 208 -18.26 -5.35 -3.65
N GLU A 209 -18.46 -4.15 -3.10
CA GLU A 209 -19.60 -3.30 -3.42
C GLU A 209 -19.30 -2.35 -4.58
N ARG A 210 -18.05 -1.85 -4.65
CA ARG A 210 -17.60 -0.95 -5.72
C ARG A 210 -16.14 -1.15 -6.06
N THR A 211 -15.83 -0.89 -7.33
CA THR A 211 -14.46 -0.77 -7.83
C THR A 211 -14.32 0.56 -8.55
N TYR A 212 -13.11 1.14 -8.46
CA TYR A 212 -12.79 2.41 -9.08
C TYR A 212 -11.51 2.28 -9.89
N LYS A 213 -11.55 2.69 -11.16
CA LYS A 213 -10.36 2.76 -11.99
C LYS A 213 -9.54 4.00 -11.63
N GLY A 214 -8.45 3.81 -10.96
CA GLY A 214 -7.67 4.89 -10.38
C GLY A 214 -8.47 5.62 -9.30
N TYR A 215 -8.67 6.92 -9.49
CA TYR A 215 -9.45 7.79 -8.61
C TYR A 215 -10.72 8.35 -9.29
N THR A 216 -11.19 7.66 -10.34
CA THR A 216 -12.40 8.00 -11.08
C THR A 216 -13.58 7.15 -10.62
N ASP A 217 -14.79 7.50 -11.02
CA ASP A 217 -16.00 6.71 -10.75
C ASP A 217 -16.21 5.57 -11.79
N GLU A 218 -15.25 5.39 -12.71
CA GLU A 218 -15.28 4.30 -13.67
C GLU A 218 -15.00 2.96 -12.98
N PRO A 219 -15.77 1.91 -13.27
CA PRO A 219 -15.50 0.58 -12.75
C PRO A 219 -14.20 0.00 -13.33
N VAL A 220 -13.56 -0.87 -12.56
CA VAL A 220 -12.39 -1.60 -13.03
C VAL A 220 -12.83 -2.61 -14.09
N PRO A 221 -12.15 -2.68 -15.25
CA PRO A 221 -12.44 -3.70 -16.26
C PRO A 221 -12.23 -5.12 -15.72
N ASP A 222 -13.00 -6.07 -16.25
CA ASP A 222 -12.81 -7.50 -15.95
C ASP A 222 -12.90 -8.32 -17.25
N PRO A 223 -11.78 -8.85 -17.73
CA PRO A 223 -10.42 -8.76 -17.17
C PRO A 223 -9.73 -7.41 -17.46
N VAL A 224 -8.72 -7.08 -16.65
CA VAL A 224 -7.78 -5.99 -16.95
C VAL A 224 -6.77 -6.47 -17.98
N GLU A 225 -6.78 -5.92 -19.18
CA GLU A 225 -5.85 -6.30 -20.28
C GLU A 225 -4.48 -5.64 -20.16
N GLY A 226 -4.43 -4.39 -19.69
CA GLY A 226 -3.20 -3.59 -19.57
C GLY A 226 -2.87 -3.27 -18.11
N TYR A 227 -2.45 -2.03 -17.87
CA TYR A 227 -2.28 -1.47 -16.53
C TYR A 227 -3.56 -0.81 -16.05
N CYS A 228 -3.96 -1.11 -14.84
CA CYS A 228 -5.07 -0.44 -14.18
C CYS A 228 -4.75 -0.18 -12.72
N LYS A 229 -4.66 1.10 -12.34
CA LYS A 229 -4.71 1.47 -10.93
C LYS A 229 -6.12 1.21 -10.42
N THR A 230 -6.23 0.44 -9.37
CA THR A 230 -7.51 -0.09 -8.88
C THR A 230 -7.73 0.36 -7.45
N THR A 231 -8.96 0.76 -7.13
CA THR A 231 -9.42 0.92 -5.75
C THR A 231 -10.67 0.09 -5.55
N VAL A 232 -10.71 -0.63 -4.44
CA VAL A 232 -11.84 -1.50 -4.05
C VAL A 232 -12.46 -0.97 -2.76
N TRP A 233 -13.80 -0.92 -2.74
CA TRP A 233 -14.62 -0.74 -1.55
C TRP A 233 -15.39 -2.03 -1.33
N ALA A 234 -15.06 -2.76 -0.25
CA ALA A 234 -15.64 -4.07 0.04
C ALA A 234 -16.18 -4.13 1.48
N GLN A 235 -17.37 -4.70 1.65
CA GLN A 235 -18.03 -4.83 2.95
C GLN A 235 -17.76 -6.19 3.58
N LYS A 236 -17.54 -6.22 4.88
CA LYS A 236 -17.50 -7.44 5.67
C LYS A 236 -18.92 -7.97 5.89
N ASN A 237 -19.15 -9.22 5.48
CA ASN A 237 -20.40 -9.97 5.66
C ASN A 237 -20.74 -10.23 7.12
#